data_3eb77d3dccc7bd2a5f19b495e4bc9bf0
#
_entry.id   3eb77d3dccc7bd2a5f19b495e4bc9bf0
#
_cell.length_a   1.000
_cell.length_b   1.000
_cell.length_c   1.000
_cell.angle_alpha   90.00
_cell.angle_beta   90.00
_cell.angle_gamma   90.00
#
_symmetry.space_group_name_H-M   'P 1'
#
loop_
_entity.id
_entity.type
_entity.pdbx_description
1 polymer ?
#
loop_
_entity_poly.entity_id
_entity_poly.type
_entity_poly.pdbx_seq_one_letter_code
_entity_poly.pdbx_strand_id
1 'polypeptide(L)'
;MDETIKLSRSTVEKYLNCPRCCVLDKKHKIKPPSLPFTLNIAVDNLCKNEFDYYRDRQESHPLFIEHNIDAIPFKHKDIDTWRSNFKGIRFKSTEHNYDFGGAVDDVWQKKNGELIIVDVKSTSRNNFDWFETFNKYDYAKAYKRQLEMYQW
;
A
#
# COMPACT_ATOMS: atom_id res chain seq x y z
N MET A 1 -27.46 -17.68 -1.13
CA MET A 1 -26.57 -16.63 -1.73
C MET A 1 -25.21 -16.81 -1.05
N ASP A 2 -24.19 -17.14 -1.81
CA ASP A 2 -22.85 -17.30 -1.26
C ASP A 2 -22.34 -15.97 -0.72
N GLU A 3 -21.80 -15.99 0.50
CA GLU A 3 -21.25 -14.81 1.15
C GLU A 3 -20.08 -14.25 0.32
N THR A 4 -20.08 -12.94 0.04
CA THR A 4 -18.99 -12.29 -0.71
C THR A 4 -17.66 -12.42 0.03
N ILE A 5 -16.68 -13.02 -0.62
CA ILE A 5 -15.35 -13.25 -0.06
C ILE A 5 -14.58 -11.93 -0.05
N LYS A 6 -14.31 -11.41 1.16
CA LYS A 6 -13.47 -10.21 1.31
C LYS A 6 -11.99 -10.57 1.26
N LEU A 7 -11.32 -10.05 0.25
CA LEU A 7 -9.89 -10.22 0.04
C LEU A 7 -9.14 -8.90 0.25
N SER A 8 -7.93 -8.98 0.71
CA SER A 8 -6.99 -7.87 0.80
C SER A 8 -5.60 -8.34 0.38
N ARG A 9 -4.73 -7.39 0.03
CA ARG A 9 -3.31 -7.70 -0.25
C ARG A 9 -2.70 -8.58 0.85
N SER A 10 -2.89 -8.23 2.12
CA SER A 10 -2.35 -9.01 3.23
C SER A 10 -2.94 -10.43 3.33
N THR A 11 -4.19 -10.62 2.89
CA THR A 11 -4.79 -11.96 2.80
C THR A 11 -4.13 -12.79 1.71
N VAL A 12 -3.89 -12.19 0.54
CA VAL A 12 -3.21 -12.86 -0.58
C VAL A 12 -1.79 -13.24 -0.18
N GLU A 13 -1.00 -12.32 0.40
CA GLU A 13 0.35 -12.61 0.88
C GLU A 13 0.36 -13.73 1.94
N LYS A 14 -0.60 -13.71 2.88
CA LYS A 14 -0.71 -14.77 3.87
C LYS A 14 -0.97 -16.13 3.24
N TYR A 15 -1.81 -16.19 2.21
CA TYR A 15 -2.09 -17.41 1.47
C TYR A 15 -0.86 -17.92 0.72
N LEU A 16 -0.15 -17.03 0.02
CA LEU A 16 1.07 -17.37 -0.72
C LEU A 16 2.18 -17.88 0.21
N ASN A 17 2.34 -17.25 1.37
CA ASN A 17 3.35 -17.67 2.35
C ASN A 17 2.96 -18.96 3.09
N CYS A 18 1.71 -19.13 3.46
CA CYS A 18 1.21 -20.29 4.18
C CYS A 18 -0.32 -20.43 4.03
N PRO A 19 -0.81 -21.25 3.09
CA PRO A 19 -2.24 -21.49 2.91
C PRO A 19 -2.95 -21.93 4.20
N ARG A 20 -2.32 -22.82 4.98
CA ARG A 20 -2.83 -23.27 6.29
C ARG A 20 -3.02 -22.11 7.26
N CYS A 21 -2.03 -21.23 7.39
CA CYS A 21 -2.12 -20.05 8.26
C CYS A 21 -3.22 -19.09 7.80
N CYS A 22 -3.41 -18.94 6.49
CA CYS A 22 -4.48 -18.13 5.94
C CYS A 22 -5.87 -18.69 6.32
N VAL A 23 -6.08 -20.01 6.19
CA VAL A 23 -7.33 -20.67 6.58
C VAL A 23 -7.58 -20.54 8.08
N LEU A 24 -6.58 -20.78 8.92
CA LEU A 24 -6.68 -20.65 10.37
C LEU A 24 -7.11 -19.24 10.79
N ASP A 25 -6.51 -18.20 10.19
CA ASP A 25 -6.88 -16.81 10.48
C ASP A 25 -8.29 -16.48 9.97
N LYS A 26 -8.60 -16.81 8.71
CA LYS A 26 -9.88 -16.41 8.10
C LYS A 26 -11.05 -17.19 8.68
N LYS A 27 -10.94 -18.49 8.81
CA LYS A 27 -12.04 -19.38 9.22
C LYS A 27 -12.14 -19.51 10.74
N HIS A 28 -11.00 -19.64 11.42
CA HIS A 28 -10.96 -19.95 12.85
C HIS A 28 -10.51 -18.77 13.72
N LYS A 29 -10.16 -17.61 13.12
CA LYS A 29 -9.70 -16.39 13.81
C LYS A 29 -8.42 -16.62 14.65
N ILE A 30 -7.65 -17.66 14.33
CA ILE A 30 -6.38 -17.95 14.95
C ILE A 30 -5.28 -17.22 14.19
N LYS A 31 -4.66 -16.24 14.83
CA LYS A 31 -3.59 -15.41 14.24
C LYS A 31 -2.23 -15.82 14.83
N PRO A 32 -1.14 -15.77 14.04
CA PRO A 32 0.20 -15.88 14.59
C PRO A 32 0.49 -14.69 15.52
N PRO A 33 1.36 -14.86 16.52
CA PRO A 33 1.83 -13.73 17.31
C PRO A 33 2.53 -12.71 16.40
N SER A 34 2.28 -11.44 16.65
CA SER A 34 2.90 -10.34 15.91
C SER A 34 3.38 -9.26 16.87
N LEU A 35 4.53 -8.68 16.58
CA LEU A 35 5.03 -7.51 17.28
C LEU A 35 4.58 -6.25 16.52
N PRO A 36 4.16 -5.19 17.23
CA PRO A 36 3.82 -3.93 16.59
C PRO A 36 5.08 -3.23 16.05
N PHE A 37 5.00 -2.72 14.82
CA PHE A 37 6.06 -1.92 14.20
C PHE A 37 5.82 -0.43 14.46
N THR A 38 5.93 0.01 15.71
CA THR A 38 5.56 1.36 16.14
C THR A 38 6.35 2.46 15.43
N LEU A 39 7.66 2.26 15.21
CA LEU A 39 8.51 3.22 14.49
C LEU A 39 8.08 3.36 13.03
N ASN A 40 7.80 2.25 12.35
CA ASN A 40 7.36 2.29 10.95
C ASN A 40 6.01 3.01 10.80
N ILE A 41 5.10 2.82 11.77
CA ILE A 41 3.82 3.53 11.80
C ILE A 41 4.04 5.04 12.01
N ALA A 42 4.97 5.42 12.87
CA ALA A 42 5.30 6.83 13.09
C ALA A 42 5.88 7.48 11.82
N VAL A 43 6.79 6.81 11.13
CA VAL A 43 7.36 7.30 9.86
C VAL A 43 6.27 7.43 8.79
N ASP A 44 5.40 6.44 8.63
CA ASP A 44 4.28 6.47 7.68
C ASP A 44 3.37 7.70 7.94
N ASN A 45 3.01 7.94 9.20
CA ASN A 45 2.18 9.10 9.57
C ASN A 45 2.87 10.43 9.29
N LEU A 46 4.18 10.54 9.56
CA LEU A 46 4.95 11.76 9.26
C LEU A 46 4.99 12.02 7.75
N CYS A 47 5.27 11.01 6.94
CA CYS A 47 5.26 11.13 5.49
C CYS A 47 3.88 11.58 4.96
N LYS A 48 2.79 11.00 5.47
CA LYS A 48 1.43 11.39 5.09
C LYS A 48 1.13 12.85 5.41
N ASN A 49 1.50 13.31 6.60
CA ASN A 49 1.32 14.71 7.00
C ASN A 49 2.12 15.66 6.12
N GLU A 50 3.35 15.28 5.78
CA GLU A 50 4.21 16.07 4.90
C GLU A 50 3.65 16.13 3.48
N PHE A 51 3.22 15.02 2.90
CA PHE A 51 2.56 15.02 1.59
C PHE A 51 1.26 15.83 1.60
N ASP A 52 0.48 15.81 2.68
CA ASP A 52 -0.75 16.59 2.80
C ASP A 52 -0.46 18.11 2.81
N TYR A 53 0.62 18.54 3.45
CA TYR A 53 1.05 19.94 3.40
C TYR A 53 1.29 20.44 1.97
N TYR A 54 1.96 19.64 1.12
CA TYR A 54 2.19 19.97 -0.30
C TYR A 54 0.94 19.75 -1.16
N ARG A 55 0.11 18.78 -0.83
CA ARG A 55 -1.18 18.53 -1.48
C ARG A 55 -2.11 19.71 -1.38
N ASP A 56 -2.22 20.33 -0.22
CA ASP A 56 -3.10 21.47 -0.01
C ASP A 56 -2.65 22.68 -0.83
N ARG A 57 -1.36 22.84 -1.03
CA ARG A 57 -0.75 23.90 -1.83
C ARG A 57 -0.68 23.59 -3.32
N GLN A 58 -0.91 22.34 -3.70
CA GLN A 58 -0.70 21.83 -5.05
C GLN A 58 0.72 22.12 -5.56
N GLU A 59 1.70 21.93 -4.68
CA GLU A 59 3.11 22.14 -4.94
C GLU A 59 3.85 20.79 -5.00
N SER A 60 4.99 20.79 -5.72
CA SER A 60 5.86 19.64 -5.77
C SER A 60 6.61 19.48 -4.43
N HIS A 61 6.63 18.25 -3.90
CA HIS A 61 7.38 17.93 -2.70
C HIS A 61 8.89 18.05 -2.95
N PRO A 62 9.72 18.51 -1.99
CA PRO A 62 11.18 18.61 -2.15
C PRO A 62 11.84 17.31 -2.60
N LEU A 63 11.41 16.18 -2.08
CA LEU A 63 11.86 14.85 -2.48
C LEU A 63 11.60 14.58 -3.99
N PHE A 64 10.53 15.11 -4.56
CA PHE A 64 10.25 14.95 -5.98
C PHE A 64 11.22 15.76 -6.82
N ILE A 65 11.60 16.95 -6.36
CA ILE A 65 12.59 17.80 -7.02
C ILE A 65 13.97 17.13 -6.97
N GLU A 66 14.38 16.65 -5.81
CA GLU A 66 15.66 15.96 -5.58
C GLU A 66 15.82 14.72 -6.49
N HIS A 67 14.74 13.95 -6.66
CA HIS A 67 14.78 12.72 -7.44
C HIS A 67 14.22 12.86 -8.87
N ASN A 68 14.00 14.09 -9.35
CA ASN A 68 13.48 14.37 -10.69
C ASN A 68 12.15 13.67 -10.98
N ILE A 69 11.26 13.61 -9.98
CA ILE A 69 9.91 13.07 -10.11
C ILE A 69 8.98 14.22 -10.50
N ASP A 70 8.51 14.24 -11.74
CA ASP A 70 7.59 15.28 -12.23
C ASP A 70 6.16 14.95 -11.78
N ALA A 71 5.88 15.18 -10.50
CA ALA A 71 4.58 14.93 -9.89
C ALA A 71 4.28 15.89 -8.75
N ILE A 72 3.01 15.92 -8.33
CA ILE A 72 2.54 16.58 -7.10
C ILE A 72 1.67 15.58 -6.32
N PRO A 73 1.51 15.73 -5.00
CA PRO A 73 0.54 14.94 -4.25
C PRO A 73 -0.88 15.19 -4.77
N PHE A 74 -1.57 14.12 -5.17
CA PHE A 74 -2.88 14.22 -5.83
C PHE A 74 -3.96 14.68 -4.87
N LYS A 75 -4.70 15.73 -5.22
CA LYS A 75 -5.82 16.26 -4.45
C LYS A 75 -7.13 15.62 -4.89
N HIS A 76 -7.73 14.85 -4.01
CA HIS A 76 -9.01 14.19 -4.26
C HIS A 76 -9.84 14.12 -2.97
N LYS A 77 -11.17 14.24 -3.08
CA LYS A 77 -12.10 14.22 -1.92
C LYS A 77 -12.05 12.91 -1.14
N ASP A 78 -11.70 11.80 -1.79
CA ASP A 78 -11.69 10.46 -1.20
C ASP A 78 -10.27 9.99 -0.79
N ILE A 79 -9.26 10.86 -0.82
CA ILE A 79 -7.87 10.47 -0.54
C ILE A 79 -7.73 9.82 0.86
N ASP A 80 -8.41 10.36 1.87
CA ASP A 80 -8.39 9.82 3.23
C ASP A 80 -9.11 8.47 3.31
N THR A 81 -10.12 8.26 2.47
CA THR A 81 -10.79 6.96 2.34
C THR A 81 -9.84 5.93 1.75
N TRP A 82 -9.11 6.28 0.68
CA TRP A 82 -8.17 5.39 0.01
C TRP A 82 -6.98 5.01 0.89
N ARG A 83 -6.53 5.92 1.75
CA ARG A 83 -5.44 5.70 2.73
C ARG A 83 -5.89 4.98 4.01
N SER A 84 -7.18 4.79 4.19
CA SER A 84 -7.73 4.14 5.38
C SER A 84 -7.59 2.63 5.33
N ASN A 85 -6.93 2.03 6.31
CA ASN A 85 -6.81 0.57 6.46
C ASN A 85 -8.16 -0.15 6.62
N PHE A 86 -9.22 0.56 7.02
CA PHE A 86 -10.56 0.00 7.19
C PHE A 86 -11.43 0.12 5.94
N LYS A 87 -11.29 1.19 5.18
CA LYS A 87 -12.07 1.46 3.97
C LYS A 87 -11.26 1.09 2.73
N GLY A 88 -10.21 1.84 2.46
CA GLY A 88 -9.30 1.64 1.35
C GLY A 88 -9.96 1.80 -0.03
N ILE A 89 -9.22 1.46 -1.04
CA ILE A 89 -9.71 1.28 -2.41
C ILE A 89 -10.36 -0.11 -2.49
N ARG A 90 -11.53 -0.20 -3.13
CA ARG A 90 -12.30 -1.46 -3.21
C ARG A 90 -12.69 -1.77 -4.65
N PHE A 91 -12.48 -3.01 -5.05
CA PHE A 91 -12.96 -3.58 -6.31
C PHE A 91 -13.85 -4.78 -6.03
N LYS A 92 -15.08 -4.73 -6.52
CA LYS A 92 -16.02 -5.84 -6.45
C LYS A 92 -16.07 -6.55 -7.79
N SER A 93 -15.71 -7.82 -7.82
CA SER A 93 -15.84 -8.63 -9.01
C SER A 93 -17.32 -8.89 -9.31
N THR A 94 -17.71 -8.68 -10.57
CA THR A 94 -19.05 -9.05 -11.07
C THR A 94 -19.13 -10.50 -11.53
N GLU A 95 -17.99 -11.08 -11.89
CA GLU A 95 -17.86 -12.43 -12.40
C GLU A 95 -17.65 -13.46 -11.28
N HIS A 96 -16.86 -13.07 -10.27
CA HIS A 96 -16.53 -13.93 -9.15
C HIS A 96 -16.99 -13.25 -7.85
N ASN A 97 -17.56 -13.99 -6.94
CA ASN A 97 -18.14 -13.45 -5.71
C ASN A 97 -17.06 -13.01 -4.69
N TYR A 98 -16.20 -12.03 -5.07
CA TYR A 98 -15.23 -11.44 -4.17
C TYR A 98 -15.22 -9.90 -4.21
N ASP A 99 -14.82 -9.32 -3.10
CA ASP A 99 -14.58 -7.90 -2.89
C ASP A 99 -13.11 -7.74 -2.46
N PHE A 100 -12.26 -7.29 -3.39
CA PHE A 100 -10.84 -7.05 -3.16
C PHE A 100 -10.59 -5.60 -2.76
N GLY A 101 -9.66 -5.37 -1.84
CA GLY A 101 -9.30 -4.01 -1.51
C GLY A 101 -8.06 -3.90 -0.62
N GLY A 102 -7.61 -2.66 -0.49
CA GLY A 102 -6.49 -2.30 0.35
C GLY A 102 -6.34 -0.79 0.50
N ALA A 103 -5.52 -0.36 1.44
CA ALA A 103 -5.14 1.02 1.61
C ALA A 103 -3.84 1.30 0.85
N VAL A 104 -3.82 2.40 0.11
CA VAL A 104 -2.59 2.98 -0.42
C VAL A 104 -2.01 3.93 0.62
N ASP A 105 -0.70 4.14 0.62
CA ASP A 105 -0.11 5.13 1.53
C ASP A 105 -0.30 6.54 0.98
N ASP A 106 -0.18 6.70 -0.35
CA ASP A 106 -0.49 7.96 -1.04
C ASP A 106 -0.78 7.75 -2.53
N VAL A 107 -1.23 8.83 -3.18
CA VAL A 107 -1.39 8.93 -4.64
C VAL A 107 -0.80 10.25 -5.09
N TRP A 108 0.05 10.19 -6.14
CA TRP A 108 0.63 11.38 -6.77
C TRP A 108 0.13 11.52 -8.19
N GLN A 109 0.19 12.73 -8.72
CA GLN A 109 -0.26 13.02 -10.08
C GLN A 109 0.87 13.68 -10.87
N LYS A 110 1.16 13.15 -12.05
CA LYS A 110 2.06 13.77 -13.02
C LYS A 110 1.37 14.93 -13.76
N LYS A 111 2.14 15.80 -14.39
CA LYS A 111 1.61 16.89 -15.22
C LYS A 111 0.71 16.44 -16.37
N ASN A 112 0.93 15.23 -16.90
CA ASN A 112 0.09 14.66 -17.95
C ASN A 112 -1.23 14.07 -17.42
N GLY A 113 -1.49 14.16 -16.10
CA GLY A 113 -2.69 13.62 -15.45
C GLY A 113 -2.57 12.16 -15.00
N GLU A 114 -1.49 11.48 -15.32
CA GLU A 114 -1.26 10.09 -14.87
C GLU A 114 -1.12 10.03 -13.35
N LEU A 115 -1.78 9.05 -12.73
CA LEU A 115 -1.70 8.81 -11.29
C LEU A 115 -0.61 7.79 -10.97
N ILE A 116 0.08 8.02 -9.87
CA ILE A 116 1.12 7.13 -9.32
C ILE A 116 0.62 6.63 -7.97
N ILE A 117 0.51 5.31 -7.83
CA ILE A 117 0.25 4.68 -6.54
C ILE A 117 1.55 4.65 -5.75
N VAL A 118 1.48 5.09 -4.50
CA VAL A 118 2.63 5.22 -3.61
C VAL A 118 2.48 4.32 -2.41
N ASP A 119 3.56 3.64 -2.07
CA ASP A 119 3.68 2.79 -0.89
C ASP A 119 4.99 3.12 -0.17
N VAL A 120 4.88 3.61 1.06
CA VAL A 120 6.02 4.05 1.88
C VAL A 120 6.60 2.86 2.64
N LYS A 121 7.90 2.65 2.51
CA LYS A 121 8.62 1.61 3.24
C LYS A 121 9.81 2.20 3.96
N SER A 122 9.85 2.06 5.28
CA SER A 122 10.98 2.47 6.10
C SER A 122 11.94 1.31 6.36
N THR A 123 13.23 1.60 6.40
CA THR A 123 14.29 0.63 6.72
C THR A 123 15.35 1.28 7.60
N SER A 124 15.98 0.49 8.47
CA SER A 124 17.11 0.89 9.28
C SER A 124 18.47 0.58 8.62
N ARG A 125 18.49 0.16 7.38
CA ARG A 125 19.75 -0.14 6.66
C ARG A 125 20.45 1.17 6.28
N ASN A 126 21.76 1.24 6.51
CA ASN A 126 22.58 2.39 6.14
C ASN A 126 22.76 2.50 4.62
N ASN A 127 22.88 1.36 3.94
CA ASN A 127 22.99 1.29 2.48
C ASN A 127 21.77 0.55 1.92
N PHE A 128 21.04 1.21 1.06
CA PHE A 128 19.85 0.67 0.43
C PHE A 128 20.00 0.73 -1.09
N ASP A 129 20.05 -0.42 -1.71
CA ASP A 129 20.00 -0.59 -3.16
C ASP A 129 18.67 -1.22 -3.56
N TRP A 130 17.90 -0.52 -4.39
CA TRP A 130 16.61 -1.00 -4.88
C TRP A 130 16.72 -2.26 -5.71
N PHE A 131 17.66 -2.28 -6.67
CA PHE A 131 17.81 -3.38 -7.60
C PHE A 131 18.22 -4.65 -6.87
N GLU A 132 19.23 -4.57 -5.99
CA GLU A 132 19.65 -5.69 -5.15
C GLU A 132 18.49 -6.18 -4.26
N THR A 133 17.79 -5.25 -3.62
CA THR A 133 16.69 -5.58 -2.71
C THR A 133 15.58 -6.34 -3.42
N PHE A 134 15.12 -5.88 -4.59
CA PHE A 134 14.05 -6.55 -5.32
C PHE A 134 14.44 -7.89 -5.93
N ASN A 135 15.70 -8.09 -6.26
CA ASN A 135 16.17 -9.34 -6.84
C ASN A 135 16.55 -10.39 -5.78
N LYS A 136 17.04 -9.95 -4.62
CA LYS A 136 17.61 -10.85 -3.61
C LYS A 136 16.61 -11.29 -2.53
N TYR A 137 15.66 -10.44 -2.17
CA TYR A 137 14.81 -10.68 -1.00
C TYR A 137 13.36 -10.94 -1.36
N ASP A 138 12.80 -12.06 -0.88
CA ASP A 138 11.41 -12.44 -1.15
C ASP A 138 10.38 -11.44 -0.59
N TYR A 139 10.68 -10.75 0.51
CA TYR A 139 9.79 -9.71 1.03
C TYR A 139 9.62 -8.54 0.07
N ALA A 140 10.62 -8.23 -0.74
CA ALA A 140 10.53 -7.17 -1.73
C ALA A 140 9.60 -7.54 -2.89
N LYS A 141 9.53 -8.82 -3.25
CA LYS A 141 8.53 -9.33 -4.21
C LYS A 141 7.09 -9.10 -3.71
N ALA A 142 6.88 -9.19 -2.39
CA ALA A 142 5.58 -8.86 -1.78
C ALA A 142 5.22 -7.37 -1.94
N TYR A 143 6.20 -6.46 -1.87
CA TYR A 143 5.97 -5.03 -2.12
C TYR A 143 5.62 -4.75 -3.59
N LYS A 144 6.32 -5.39 -4.52
CA LYS A 144 6.00 -5.31 -5.95
C LYS A 144 4.56 -5.76 -6.22
N ARG A 145 4.18 -6.96 -5.73
CA ARG A 145 2.79 -7.45 -5.86
C ARG A 145 1.76 -6.50 -5.25
N GLN A 146 2.08 -5.86 -4.13
CA GLN A 146 1.21 -4.87 -3.50
C GLN A 146 0.91 -3.71 -4.43
N LEU A 147 1.95 -3.12 -5.04
CA LEU A 147 1.79 -2.01 -5.99
C LEU A 147 1.01 -2.45 -7.23
N GLU A 148 1.35 -3.60 -7.82
CA GLU A 148 0.64 -4.15 -8.97
C GLU A 148 -0.85 -4.39 -8.69
N MET A 149 -1.20 -4.91 -7.50
CA MET A 149 -2.58 -5.10 -7.08
C MET A 149 -3.37 -3.80 -6.90
N TYR A 150 -2.70 -2.71 -6.52
CA TYR A 150 -3.36 -1.43 -6.32
C TYR A 150 -3.45 -0.59 -7.60
N GLN A 151 -2.63 -0.89 -8.59
CA GLN A 151 -2.71 -0.29 -9.92
C GLN A 151 -3.83 -0.91 -10.79
N TRP A 152 -4.16 -2.17 -10.52
CA TRP A 152 -5.17 -2.91 -11.28
C TRP A 152 -6.59 -2.48 -10.90
#